data_9a536556776bae604b81bb29d3d43296
#
_entry.id   9a536556776bae604b81bb29d3d43296
#
_cell.length_a   1.000
_cell.length_b   1.000
_cell.length_c   1.000
_cell.angle_alpha   90.00
_cell.angle_beta   90.00
_cell.angle_gamma   90.00
#
_symmetry.space_group_name_H-M   'P 1'
#
loop_
_entity.id
_entity.type
_entity.pdbx_description
1 polymer ?
#
loop_
_entity_poly.entity_id
_entity_poly.type
_entity_poly.pdbx_seq_one_letter_code
_entity_poly.pdbx_strand_id
1 'polypeptide(L)'
;QVFAAAEGMRRNTTGVGDAQQNGLLSSFALGIELANAGNGIASAAQELYGCTNLSNDPTKSVRPVPVLITDGGSADKPDEFSVFYSASRSLVIPIDIQNKAGPGEDLKVQSPLDGDRASIRKDDMIVAINVGGQCTRSVVTGVTAPDAGGFVLLSHSVKDGTAVNFNDSSKLLNLGPANRVQRVRYYVDPTNNVLYSRNLFDPDATPVPLASGVINLKAQYGVDSNNDGYLDDWVSAGEAGWDAATLMSNAGTKIEQLSSIKAVRIALVTRSEQFDREVTNDFSHVIFNCPADDGTCETPAAPRAATPPRHSATTAAAPAPSSRPPPRTPTTRPRRRNH
;
A
#
# COMPACT_ATOMS: atom_id res chain seq x y z
N GLN A 1 -33.42 -38.33 -10.22
CA GLN A 1 -33.39 -36.86 -10.34
C GLN A 1 -33.14 -36.18 -8.98
N VAL A 2 -33.75 -36.61 -7.87
CA VAL A 2 -33.57 -35.99 -6.52
C VAL A 2 -32.13 -36.06 -6.04
N PHE A 3 -31.41 -37.16 -6.23
CA PHE A 3 -30.02 -37.31 -5.84
C PHE A 3 -29.08 -36.37 -6.63
N ALA A 4 -29.34 -36.16 -7.93
CA ALA A 4 -28.52 -35.23 -8.71
C ALA A 4 -28.73 -33.78 -8.30
N ALA A 5 -29.96 -33.40 -7.93
CA ALA A 5 -30.25 -32.06 -7.40
C ALA A 5 -29.62 -31.84 -6.00
N ALA A 6 -29.71 -32.85 -5.13
CA ALA A 6 -29.11 -32.78 -3.79
C ALA A 6 -27.57 -32.68 -3.87
N GLU A 7 -26.93 -33.43 -4.78
CA GLU A 7 -25.49 -33.37 -4.98
C GLU A 7 -25.06 -32.02 -5.59
N GLY A 8 -25.84 -31.45 -6.52
CA GLY A 8 -25.61 -30.13 -7.05
C GLY A 8 -25.68 -29.04 -5.97
N MET A 9 -26.70 -29.07 -5.10
CA MET A 9 -26.81 -28.16 -3.97
C MET A 9 -25.64 -28.31 -3.00
N ARG A 10 -25.20 -29.51 -2.68
CA ARG A 10 -24.07 -29.76 -1.79
C ARG A 10 -22.78 -29.17 -2.36
N ARG A 11 -22.51 -29.44 -3.64
CA ARG A 11 -21.32 -28.90 -4.32
C ARG A 11 -21.31 -27.36 -4.33
N ASN A 12 -22.45 -26.78 -4.66
CA ASN A 12 -22.57 -25.32 -4.70
C ASN A 12 -22.35 -24.70 -3.31
N THR A 13 -22.98 -25.25 -2.27
CA THR A 13 -22.82 -24.77 -0.89
C THR A 13 -21.37 -24.91 -0.41
N THR A 14 -20.71 -26.03 -0.69
CA THR A 14 -19.31 -26.25 -0.32
C THR A 14 -18.40 -25.27 -1.07
N GLY A 15 -18.59 -25.14 -2.40
CA GLY A 15 -17.77 -24.24 -3.22
C GLY A 15 -17.89 -22.76 -2.83
N VAL A 16 -19.10 -22.30 -2.51
CA VAL A 16 -19.31 -20.93 -2.00
C VAL A 16 -18.63 -20.76 -0.64
N GLY A 17 -18.73 -21.74 0.24
CA GLY A 17 -18.06 -21.74 1.54
C GLY A 17 -16.53 -21.62 1.41
N ASP A 18 -15.94 -22.42 0.53
CA ASP A 18 -14.49 -22.41 0.27
C ASP A 18 -14.04 -21.05 -0.30
N ALA A 19 -14.79 -20.49 -1.27
CA ALA A 19 -14.48 -19.19 -1.84
C ALA A 19 -14.56 -18.07 -0.79
N GLN A 20 -15.57 -18.09 0.09
CA GLN A 20 -15.70 -17.13 1.17
C GLN A 20 -14.54 -17.26 2.19
N GLN A 21 -14.21 -18.48 2.58
CA GLN A 21 -13.10 -18.71 3.52
C GLN A 21 -11.77 -18.24 2.94
N ASN A 22 -11.46 -18.56 1.69
CA ASN A 22 -10.24 -18.12 1.01
C ASN A 22 -10.20 -16.59 0.89
N GLY A 23 -11.33 -15.95 0.57
CA GLY A 23 -11.47 -14.50 0.51
C GLY A 23 -11.21 -13.84 1.87
N LEU A 24 -11.80 -14.35 2.93
CA LEU A 24 -11.61 -13.83 4.29
C LEU A 24 -10.17 -13.98 4.78
N LEU A 25 -9.58 -15.15 4.60
CA LEU A 25 -8.18 -15.41 4.99
C LEU A 25 -7.21 -14.53 4.21
N SER A 26 -7.43 -14.37 2.90
CA SER A 26 -6.62 -13.49 2.05
C SER A 26 -6.74 -12.03 2.48
N SER A 27 -7.96 -11.55 2.69
CA SER A 27 -8.22 -10.18 3.14
C SER A 27 -7.58 -9.90 4.49
N PHE A 28 -7.66 -10.84 5.42
CA PHE A 28 -7.03 -10.73 6.73
C PHE A 28 -5.50 -10.69 6.62
N ALA A 29 -4.91 -11.60 5.83
CA ALA A 29 -3.46 -11.64 5.63
C ALA A 29 -2.95 -10.34 4.99
N LEU A 30 -3.58 -9.88 3.90
CA LEU A 30 -3.22 -8.64 3.23
C LEU A 30 -3.47 -7.42 4.12
N GLY A 31 -4.52 -7.44 4.95
CA GLY A 31 -4.80 -6.39 5.92
C GLY A 31 -3.69 -6.21 6.95
N ILE A 32 -3.12 -7.31 7.47
CA ILE A 32 -1.95 -7.29 8.38
C ILE A 32 -0.73 -6.69 7.67
N GLU A 33 -0.46 -7.12 6.45
CA GLU A 33 0.68 -6.63 5.68
C GLU A 33 0.56 -5.13 5.36
N LEU A 34 -0.62 -4.68 4.96
CA LEU A 34 -0.89 -3.26 4.72
C LEU A 34 -0.82 -2.43 6.00
N ALA A 35 -1.27 -2.98 7.14
CA ALA A 35 -1.15 -2.31 8.43
C ALA A 35 0.31 -2.17 8.89
N ASN A 36 1.20 -3.07 8.45
CA ASN A 36 2.63 -2.98 8.69
C ASN A 36 3.36 -2.07 7.69
N ALA A 37 2.71 -1.67 6.61
CA ALA A 37 3.31 -0.82 5.58
C ALA A 37 3.88 0.46 6.20
N GLY A 38 5.12 0.77 5.87
CA GLY A 38 5.81 1.95 6.41
C GLY A 38 6.24 1.84 7.88
N ASN A 39 5.97 0.72 8.56
CA ASN A 39 6.41 0.56 9.93
C ASN A 39 7.94 0.69 10.04
N GLY A 40 8.37 1.51 11.00
CA GLY A 40 9.78 1.80 11.24
C GLY A 40 10.43 2.75 10.24
N ILE A 41 9.78 3.10 9.12
CA ILE A 41 10.34 4.02 8.11
C ILE A 41 9.62 5.36 8.03
N ALA A 42 8.45 5.48 8.64
CA ALA A 42 7.63 6.70 8.56
C ALA A 42 8.34 7.95 9.10
N SER A 43 9.20 7.81 10.13
CA SER A 43 9.99 8.91 10.72
C SER A 43 11.11 9.43 9.80
N ALA A 44 11.44 8.69 8.76
CA ALA A 44 12.47 9.01 7.77
C ALA A 44 11.90 9.11 6.35
N ALA A 45 10.61 9.37 6.24
CA ALA A 45 9.90 9.34 4.97
C ALA A 45 10.47 10.33 3.95
N GLN A 46 10.85 11.54 4.39
CA GLN A 46 11.40 12.56 3.48
C GLN A 46 12.73 12.12 2.87
N GLU A 47 13.64 11.62 3.69
CA GLU A 47 14.94 11.11 3.23
C GLU A 47 14.76 9.89 2.33
N LEU A 48 13.91 8.94 2.73
CA LEU A 48 13.67 7.73 1.97
C LEU A 48 12.94 7.99 0.65
N TYR A 49 11.96 8.88 0.63
CA TYR A 49 11.27 9.23 -0.62
C TYR A 49 12.17 10.00 -1.59
N GLY A 50 13.18 10.70 -1.08
CA GLY A 50 14.25 11.28 -1.89
C GLY A 50 15.16 10.24 -2.55
N CYS A 51 15.21 9.02 -2.01
CA CYS A 51 16.00 7.92 -2.49
C CYS A 51 15.36 7.29 -3.73
N THR A 52 15.84 7.63 -4.91
CA THR A 52 15.23 7.24 -6.19
C THR A 52 15.90 6.03 -6.85
N ASN A 53 16.96 5.49 -6.24
CA ASN A 53 17.80 4.51 -6.91
C ASN A 53 18.36 3.46 -5.93
N LEU A 54 17.46 2.68 -5.31
CA LEU A 54 17.87 1.53 -4.49
C LEU A 54 18.20 0.27 -5.28
N SER A 55 18.15 0.30 -6.60
CA SER A 55 18.45 -0.86 -7.44
C SER A 55 19.68 -0.60 -8.29
N ASN A 56 20.60 -1.57 -8.35
CA ASN A 56 21.70 -1.58 -9.30
C ASN A 56 21.24 -1.81 -10.75
N ASP A 57 19.99 -2.19 -10.95
CA ASP A 57 19.39 -2.32 -12.27
C ASP A 57 18.80 -0.96 -12.67
N PRO A 58 19.37 -0.25 -13.66
CA PRO A 58 18.89 1.06 -14.08
C PRO A 58 17.47 1.00 -14.68
N THR A 59 16.98 -0.19 -15.02
CA THR A 59 15.61 -0.40 -15.51
C THR A 59 14.59 -0.54 -14.37
N LYS A 60 15.07 -0.68 -13.13
CA LYS A 60 14.26 -0.90 -11.93
C LYS A 60 14.53 0.20 -10.90
N SER A 61 14.07 1.41 -11.19
CA SER A 61 14.05 2.45 -10.15
C SER A 61 13.21 1.97 -8.97
N VAL A 62 13.83 1.89 -7.80
CA VAL A 62 13.16 1.49 -6.57
C VAL A 62 13.23 2.63 -5.58
N ARG A 63 12.07 3.18 -5.27
CA ARG A 63 11.89 4.14 -4.19
C ARG A 63 11.33 3.41 -2.98
N PRO A 64 11.88 3.57 -1.77
CA PRO A 64 11.39 2.88 -0.57
C PRO A 64 10.13 3.55 -0.05
N VAL A 65 9.01 3.30 -0.70
CA VAL A 65 7.68 3.78 -0.29
C VAL A 65 6.93 2.68 0.46
N PRO A 66 6.08 3.04 1.44
CA PRO A 66 5.32 2.07 2.22
C PRO A 66 4.48 1.12 1.37
N VAL A 67 3.74 1.67 0.40
CA VAL A 67 2.94 0.89 -0.55
C VAL A 67 3.12 1.48 -1.95
N LEU A 68 3.29 0.60 -2.93
CA LEU A 68 3.25 0.96 -4.34
C LEU A 68 2.25 0.06 -5.05
N ILE A 69 1.26 0.66 -5.69
CA ILE A 69 0.25 -0.04 -6.48
C ILE A 69 0.63 0.06 -7.95
N THR A 70 0.47 -1.03 -8.68
CA THR A 70 0.57 -1.09 -10.14
C THR A 70 -0.78 -1.50 -10.69
N ASP A 71 -1.38 -0.65 -11.49
CA ASP A 71 -2.67 -0.89 -12.11
C ASP A 71 -2.60 -2.01 -13.15
N GLY A 72 -3.62 -2.85 -13.20
CA GLY A 72 -3.75 -3.94 -14.18
C GLY A 72 -4.11 -3.48 -15.59
N GLY A 73 -4.46 -2.20 -15.75
CA GLY A 73 -4.77 -1.55 -17.03
C GLY A 73 -6.23 -1.68 -17.48
N SER A 74 -7.04 -2.48 -16.79
CA SER A 74 -8.49 -2.57 -17.04
C SER A 74 -9.22 -3.15 -15.83
N ALA A 75 -10.54 -2.97 -15.75
CA ALA A 75 -11.35 -3.39 -14.61
C ALA A 75 -11.32 -4.92 -14.37
N ASP A 76 -11.16 -5.70 -15.42
CA ASP A 76 -11.11 -7.17 -15.40
C ASP A 76 -9.72 -7.75 -15.12
N LYS A 77 -8.66 -6.93 -15.22
CA LYS A 77 -7.29 -7.35 -14.91
C LYS A 77 -6.92 -7.00 -13.48
N PRO A 78 -6.29 -7.93 -12.75
CA PRO A 78 -5.87 -7.67 -11.39
C PRO A 78 -4.81 -6.55 -11.32
N ASP A 79 -4.95 -5.70 -10.33
CA ASP A 79 -3.85 -4.84 -9.88
C ASP A 79 -2.87 -5.68 -9.07
N GLU A 80 -1.71 -5.12 -8.84
CA GLU A 80 -0.73 -5.63 -7.91
C GLU A 80 -0.23 -4.52 -6.99
N PHE A 81 0.25 -4.88 -5.83
CA PHE A 81 0.88 -3.91 -4.96
C PHE A 81 2.09 -4.50 -4.25
N SER A 82 3.01 -3.62 -3.86
CA SER A 82 4.12 -3.99 -3.00
C SER A 82 4.06 -3.21 -1.69
N VAL A 83 4.43 -3.90 -0.60
CA VAL A 83 4.52 -3.34 0.75
C VAL A 83 5.97 -3.33 1.17
N PHE A 84 6.40 -2.22 1.79
CA PHE A 84 7.73 -2.08 2.36
C PHE A 84 7.65 -1.65 3.82
N TYR A 85 8.36 -2.36 4.68
CA TYR A 85 8.50 -2.05 6.09
C TYR A 85 9.84 -2.51 6.66
N SER A 86 10.28 -1.82 7.70
CA SER A 86 11.47 -2.13 8.46
C SER A 86 11.20 -3.29 9.42
N ALA A 87 12.21 -4.09 9.67
CA ALA A 87 12.23 -5.08 10.73
C ALA A 87 13.01 -4.61 11.97
N SER A 88 13.35 -3.34 12.03
CA SER A 88 14.04 -2.77 13.18
C SER A 88 13.19 -2.89 14.44
N ARG A 89 13.83 -3.26 15.55
CA ARG A 89 13.20 -3.27 16.87
C ARG A 89 13.16 -1.89 17.51
N SER A 90 13.88 -0.96 16.92
CA SER A 90 13.96 0.44 17.34
C SER A 90 13.31 1.30 16.27
N LEU A 91 12.89 2.52 16.64
CA LEU A 91 12.44 3.51 15.67
C LEU A 91 13.56 3.78 14.66
N VAL A 92 13.24 3.73 13.37
CA VAL A 92 14.19 4.10 12.32
C VAL A 92 14.31 5.61 12.30
N ILE A 93 15.40 6.10 12.83
CA ILE A 93 15.74 7.52 12.87
C ILE A 93 16.94 7.74 11.96
N PRO A 94 16.94 8.79 11.10
CA PRO A 94 18.10 9.14 10.32
C PRO A 94 19.27 9.50 11.23
N ILE A 95 20.41 8.83 11.04
CA ILE A 95 21.65 9.04 11.77
C ILE A 95 22.64 9.74 10.85
N ASP A 96 23.32 10.77 11.35
CA ASP A 96 24.33 11.48 10.55
C ASP A 96 25.58 10.63 10.36
N ILE A 97 26.06 10.55 9.11
CA ILE A 97 27.37 10.00 8.80
C ILE A 97 28.39 11.08 9.12
N GLN A 98 29.40 10.74 9.93
CA GLN A 98 30.36 11.70 10.49
C GLN A 98 31.69 11.74 9.74
N ASN A 99 31.84 10.97 8.68
CA ASN A 99 33.06 10.93 7.88
C ASN A 99 32.77 11.07 6.40
N LYS A 100 33.77 11.49 5.66
CA LYS A 100 33.77 11.33 4.21
C LYS A 100 34.12 9.87 3.92
N ALA A 101 33.28 9.19 3.18
CA ALA A 101 33.46 7.79 2.80
C ALA A 101 33.12 7.59 1.33
N GLY A 102 33.96 6.83 0.64
CA GLY A 102 33.68 6.35 -0.71
C GLY A 102 32.70 5.17 -0.71
N PRO A 103 32.34 4.70 -1.89
CA PRO A 103 31.50 3.52 -2.03
C PRO A 103 32.15 2.28 -1.38
N GLY A 104 31.45 1.69 -0.40
CA GLY A 104 31.93 0.50 0.30
C GLY A 104 32.99 0.72 1.39
N GLU A 105 33.39 1.98 1.64
CA GLU A 105 34.23 2.32 2.78
C GLU A 105 33.43 2.37 4.08
N ASP A 106 34.12 2.20 5.21
CA ASP A 106 33.50 2.20 6.53
C ASP A 106 32.82 3.56 6.84
N LEU A 107 31.59 3.48 7.35
CA LEU A 107 30.81 4.64 7.72
C LEU A 107 30.95 4.91 9.23
N LYS A 108 31.36 6.12 9.58
CA LYS A 108 31.41 6.57 10.98
C LYS A 108 30.07 7.18 11.37
N VAL A 109 29.40 6.61 12.37
CA VAL A 109 28.13 7.08 12.87
C VAL A 109 28.15 7.13 14.40
N GLN A 110 27.32 8.00 14.98
CA GLN A 110 27.11 7.98 16.41
C GLN A 110 26.17 6.82 16.75
N SER A 111 26.61 5.95 17.63
CA SER A 111 25.73 4.90 18.17
C SER A 111 24.78 5.53 19.19
N PRO A 112 23.47 5.56 18.96
CA PRO A 112 22.54 6.26 19.85
C PRO A 112 22.30 5.59 21.19
N LEU A 113 22.79 4.35 21.38
CA LEU A 113 22.50 3.57 22.59
C LEU A 113 23.67 2.69 22.99
N ASP A 114 23.97 2.66 24.30
CA ASP A 114 24.90 1.72 24.90
C ASP A 114 24.33 0.31 25.02
N GLY A 115 25.18 -0.68 24.81
CA GLY A 115 24.92 -2.09 25.10
C GLY A 115 24.00 -2.82 24.12
N ASP A 116 23.27 -3.81 24.60
CA ASP A 116 22.37 -4.69 23.80
C ASP A 116 21.26 -3.96 23.03
N ARG A 117 21.07 -2.68 23.30
CA ARG A 117 20.15 -1.80 22.60
C ARG A 117 20.81 -1.00 21.47
N ALA A 118 22.06 -1.33 21.15
CA ALA A 118 22.75 -0.71 20.01
C ALA A 118 21.85 -0.76 18.77
N SER A 119 21.64 0.39 18.19
CA SER A 119 20.71 0.56 17.08
C SER A 119 21.15 -0.14 15.80
N ILE A 120 22.45 -0.45 15.67
CA ILE A 120 23.01 -1.07 14.46
C ILE A 120 23.83 -2.28 14.86
N ARG A 121 23.57 -3.40 14.21
CA ARG A 121 24.25 -4.68 14.45
C ARG A 121 24.78 -5.26 13.15
N LYS A 122 25.71 -6.19 13.28
CA LYS A 122 26.09 -7.06 12.17
C LYS A 122 24.84 -7.75 11.61
N ASP A 123 24.79 -7.89 10.30
CA ASP A 123 23.69 -8.45 9.52
C ASP A 123 22.43 -7.57 9.46
N ASP A 124 22.49 -6.33 9.98
CA ASP A 124 21.43 -5.35 9.74
C ASP A 124 21.50 -4.79 8.32
N MET A 125 20.34 -4.53 7.73
CA MET A 125 20.20 -3.80 6.48
C MET A 125 20.18 -2.31 6.77
N ILE A 126 21.05 -1.59 6.08
CA ILE A 126 21.13 -0.13 6.18
C ILE A 126 20.90 0.52 4.81
N VAL A 127 20.35 1.72 4.83
CA VAL A 127 20.27 2.62 3.67
C VAL A 127 21.04 3.87 4.00
N ALA A 128 22.10 4.13 3.26
CA ALA A 128 22.86 5.38 3.34
C ALA A 128 22.43 6.31 2.20
N ILE A 129 22.18 7.57 2.52
CA ILE A 129 21.62 8.58 1.61
C ILE A 129 22.57 9.79 1.64
N ASN A 130 23.08 10.20 0.47
CA ASN A 130 23.88 11.41 0.37
C ASN A 130 22.99 12.66 0.23
N VAL A 131 23.62 13.84 0.35
CA VAL A 131 22.96 15.14 0.25
C VAL A 131 22.22 15.34 -1.09
N GLY A 132 22.64 14.62 -2.15
CA GLY A 132 21.99 14.66 -3.45
C GLY A 132 20.79 13.71 -3.59
N GLY A 133 20.36 13.04 -2.51
CA GLY A 133 19.26 12.08 -2.55
C GLY A 133 19.60 10.74 -3.18
N GLN A 134 20.87 10.52 -3.54
CA GLN A 134 21.33 9.21 -4.00
C GLN A 134 21.54 8.31 -2.80
N CYS A 135 21.22 7.04 -2.94
CA CYS A 135 21.22 6.12 -1.83
C CYS A 135 21.80 4.75 -2.20
N THR A 136 22.30 4.10 -1.17
CA THR A 136 22.89 2.77 -1.25
C THR A 136 22.29 1.90 -0.17
N ARG A 137 21.80 0.73 -0.55
CA ARG A 137 21.38 -0.33 0.37
C ARG A 137 22.55 -1.27 0.62
N SER A 138 22.86 -1.48 1.88
CA SER A 138 23.98 -2.33 2.29
C SER A 138 23.58 -3.24 3.45
N VAL A 139 24.36 -4.27 3.67
CA VAL A 139 24.28 -5.12 4.87
C VAL A 139 25.52 -4.90 5.69
N VAL A 140 25.37 -4.63 6.98
CA VAL A 140 26.45 -4.42 7.94
C VAL A 140 27.21 -5.73 8.12
N THR A 141 28.52 -5.70 7.90
CA THR A 141 29.41 -6.86 8.06
C THR A 141 30.20 -6.80 9.35
N GLY A 142 30.38 -5.61 9.92
CA GLY A 142 31.08 -5.41 11.18
C GLY A 142 30.70 -4.07 11.82
N VAL A 143 30.77 -4.02 13.14
CA VAL A 143 30.59 -2.82 13.94
C VAL A 143 31.70 -2.78 14.97
N THR A 144 32.45 -1.67 15.05
CA THR A 144 33.49 -1.50 16.06
C THR A 144 32.90 -1.19 17.42
N ALA A 145 33.68 -1.35 18.48
CA ALA A 145 33.33 -0.77 19.77
C ALA A 145 33.25 0.77 19.63
N PRO A 146 32.38 1.44 20.42
CA PRO A 146 32.30 2.90 20.44
C PRO A 146 33.64 3.51 20.85
N ASP A 147 34.05 4.59 20.17
CA ASP A 147 35.16 5.42 20.61
C ASP A 147 34.77 6.30 21.82
N ALA A 148 35.71 7.11 22.32
CA ALA A 148 35.47 7.99 23.46
C ALA A 148 34.36 9.05 23.23
N GLY A 149 33.98 9.29 21.97
CA GLY A 149 32.88 10.16 21.56
C GLY A 149 31.57 9.42 21.34
N GLY A 150 31.52 8.12 21.55
CA GLY A 150 30.34 7.28 21.27
C GLY A 150 30.13 6.97 19.80
N PHE A 151 31.15 7.13 18.95
CA PHE A 151 31.07 6.81 17.51
C PHE A 151 31.53 5.39 17.25
N VAL A 152 30.89 4.75 16.32
CA VAL A 152 31.25 3.43 15.79
C VAL A 152 31.58 3.50 14.30
N LEU A 153 32.44 2.59 13.85
CA LEU A 153 32.68 2.37 12.42
C LEU A 153 31.87 1.15 11.98
N LEU A 154 31.17 1.31 10.88
CA LEU A 154 30.34 0.30 10.26
C LEU A 154 31.02 -0.17 8.98
N SER A 155 31.52 -1.39 8.99
CA SER A 155 31.90 -2.05 7.75
C SER A 155 30.64 -2.66 7.12
N HIS A 156 30.49 -2.52 5.81
CA HIS A 156 29.27 -2.94 5.12
C HIS A 156 29.53 -3.50 3.72
N SER A 157 28.60 -4.31 3.25
CA SER A 157 28.58 -4.85 1.89
C SER A 157 27.42 -4.25 1.12
N VAL A 158 27.73 -3.51 0.06
CA VAL A 158 26.71 -2.90 -0.82
C VAL A 158 25.92 -4.00 -1.53
N LYS A 159 24.61 -3.89 -1.52
CA LYS A 159 23.68 -4.80 -2.20
C LYS A 159 23.03 -4.16 -3.42
N ASP A 160 22.57 -2.92 -3.26
CA ASP A 160 21.91 -2.16 -4.31
C ASP A 160 22.22 -0.68 -4.18
N GLY A 161 21.91 0.08 -5.21
CA GLY A 161 22.00 1.52 -5.24
C GLY A 161 23.17 2.03 -6.07
N THR A 162 23.26 3.35 -6.15
CA THR A 162 24.35 4.01 -6.86
C THR A 162 25.58 4.05 -5.96
N ALA A 163 26.74 3.73 -6.52
CA ALA A 163 27.99 3.96 -5.85
C ALA A 163 28.21 5.46 -5.66
N VAL A 164 28.05 5.94 -4.44
CA VAL A 164 28.12 7.37 -4.12
C VAL A 164 29.10 7.64 -2.99
N ASN A 165 29.64 8.86 -2.98
CA ASN A 165 30.42 9.33 -1.87
C ASN A 165 29.48 9.92 -0.80
N PHE A 166 29.78 9.63 0.44
CA PHE A 166 29.11 10.16 1.60
C PHE A 166 29.95 11.27 2.25
N ASN A 167 29.30 12.16 2.95
CA ASN A 167 29.91 13.22 3.73
C ASN A 167 29.20 13.37 5.08
N ASP A 168 29.64 14.31 5.89
CA ASP A 168 29.12 14.62 7.22
C ASP A 168 27.66 15.13 7.28
N SER A 169 27.05 15.35 6.13
CA SER A 169 25.61 15.69 6.00
C SER A 169 24.78 14.55 5.43
N SER A 170 25.41 13.44 5.11
CA SER A 170 24.72 12.22 4.63
C SER A 170 24.01 11.52 5.79
N LYS A 171 22.91 10.86 5.49
CA LYS A 171 22.09 10.16 6.46
C LYS A 171 22.22 8.66 6.32
N LEU A 172 22.15 7.95 7.43
CA LEU A 172 22.08 6.50 7.50
C LEU A 172 20.82 6.09 8.23
N LEU A 173 20.14 5.09 7.70
CA LEU A 173 18.91 4.50 8.24
C LEU A 173 19.17 3.02 8.51
N ASN A 174 18.88 2.55 9.70
CA ASN A 174 18.93 1.13 10.03
C ASN A 174 17.53 0.51 9.89
N LEU A 175 17.36 -0.36 8.92
CA LEU A 175 16.09 -1.07 8.68
C LEU A 175 15.97 -2.36 9.50
N GLY A 176 17.00 -2.71 10.29
CA GLY A 176 17.03 -3.93 11.10
C GLY A 176 17.56 -5.15 10.37
N PRO A 177 17.40 -6.36 10.95
CA PRO A 177 17.98 -7.59 10.41
C PRO A 177 17.61 -7.82 8.95
N ALA A 178 18.62 -7.97 8.09
CA ALA A 178 18.45 -8.03 6.63
C ALA A 178 17.54 -9.17 6.17
N ASN A 179 17.51 -10.28 6.91
CA ASN A 179 16.64 -11.42 6.63
C ASN A 179 15.17 -11.20 7.04
N ARG A 180 14.86 -10.08 7.67
CA ARG A 180 13.50 -9.73 8.14
C ARG A 180 12.93 -8.47 7.48
N VAL A 181 13.78 -7.63 6.91
CA VAL A 181 13.30 -6.46 6.15
C VAL A 181 12.55 -6.98 4.93
N GLN A 182 11.33 -6.52 4.78
CA GLN A 182 10.44 -7.02 3.75
C GLN A 182 10.08 -5.92 2.74
N ARG A 183 10.23 -6.26 1.47
CA ARG A 183 9.58 -5.59 0.36
C ARG A 183 8.87 -6.65 -0.44
N VAL A 184 7.59 -6.83 -0.14
CA VAL A 184 6.80 -7.95 -0.67
C VAL A 184 5.82 -7.44 -1.70
N ARG A 185 5.82 -8.05 -2.88
CA ARG A 185 4.84 -7.85 -3.94
C ARG A 185 3.73 -8.88 -3.77
N TYR A 186 2.49 -8.41 -3.87
CA TYR A 186 1.27 -9.22 -3.90
C TYR A 186 0.61 -9.07 -5.26
N TYR A 187 0.30 -10.18 -5.89
CA TYR A 187 -0.31 -10.21 -7.21
C TYR A 187 -1.11 -11.48 -7.43
N VAL A 188 -2.09 -11.40 -8.33
CA VAL A 188 -2.90 -12.57 -8.74
C VAL A 188 -2.34 -13.11 -10.05
N ASP A 189 -2.13 -14.43 -10.12
CA ASP A 189 -1.88 -15.13 -11.37
C ASP A 189 -3.24 -15.45 -12.00
N PRO A 190 -3.60 -14.80 -13.12
CA PRO A 190 -4.91 -15.00 -13.75
C PRO A 190 -5.05 -16.37 -14.42
N THR A 191 -3.94 -17.07 -14.67
CA THR A 191 -3.95 -18.40 -15.27
C THR A 191 -4.42 -19.44 -14.26
N ASN A 192 -3.91 -19.37 -13.05
CA ASN A 192 -4.19 -20.34 -12.00
C ASN A 192 -5.20 -19.82 -10.97
N ASN A 193 -5.58 -18.55 -11.03
CA ASN A 193 -6.44 -17.86 -10.04
C ASN A 193 -5.90 -17.97 -8.62
N VAL A 194 -4.61 -17.74 -8.46
CA VAL A 194 -3.91 -17.83 -7.18
C VAL A 194 -3.32 -16.48 -6.85
N LEU A 195 -3.56 -16.03 -5.62
CA LEU A 195 -2.87 -14.90 -5.03
C LEU A 195 -1.48 -15.33 -4.57
N TYR A 196 -0.46 -14.64 -5.00
CA TYR A 196 0.94 -14.87 -4.64
C TYR A 196 1.55 -13.71 -3.88
N SER A 197 2.55 -14.03 -3.07
CA SER A 197 3.52 -13.06 -2.53
C SER A 197 4.92 -13.37 -3.03
N ARG A 198 5.76 -12.33 -3.21
CA ARG A 198 7.17 -12.47 -3.56
C ARG A 198 8.01 -11.38 -2.89
N ASN A 199 9.09 -11.77 -2.21
CA ASN A 199 10.04 -10.80 -1.67
C ASN A 199 10.88 -10.19 -2.82
N LEU A 200 10.85 -8.86 -2.96
CA LEU A 200 11.54 -8.14 -4.02
C LEU A 200 13.01 -7.80 -3.67
N PHE A 201 13.41 -7.95 -2.40
CA PHE A 201 14.81 -7.79 -2.02
C PHE A 201 15.66 -9.03 -2.28
N ASP A 202 15.01 -10.17 -2.51
CA ASP A 202 15.68 -11.40 -2.89
C ASP A 202 15.36 -11.69 -4.37
N PRO A 203 16.36 -11.56 -5.28
CA PRO A 203 16.14 -11.83 -6.70
C PRO A 203 15.78 -13.28 -6.98
N ASP A 204 16.23 -14.20 -6.12
CA ASP A 204 16.02 -15.65 -6.24
C ASP A 204 14.75 -16.12 -5.50
N ALA A 205 14.03 -15.21 -4.84
CA ALA A 205 12.80 -15.55 -4.12
C ALA A 205 11.77 -16.17 -5.05
N THR A 206 11.35 -17.37 -4.71
CA THR A 206 10.21 -18.03 -5.39
C THR A 206 8.89 -17.43 -4.91
N PRO A 207 7.91 -17.24 -5.80
CA PRO A 207 6.59 -16.84 -5.39
C PRO A 207 5.96 -17.84 -4.42
N VAL A 208 5.35 -17.34 -3.35
CA VAL A 208 4.65 -18.14 -2.35
C VAL A 208 3.15 -18.01 -2.58
N PRO A 209 2.42 -19.10 -2.83
CA PRO A 209 0.97 -19.06 -2.97
C PRO A 209 0.33 -18.77 -1.61
N LEU A 210 -0.60 -17.82 -1.57
CA LEU A 210 -1.33 -17.42 -0.36
C LEU A 210 -2.75 -17.96 -0.33
N ALA A 211 -3.45 -17.88 -1.47
CA ALA A 211 -4.83 -18.36 -1.59
C ALA A 211 -5.17 -18.72 -3.02
N SER A 212 -5.94 -19.79 -3.20
CA SER A 212 -6.56 -20.18 -4.45
C SER A 212 -7.94 -19.54 -4.64
N GLY A 213 -8.43 -19.56 -5.87
CA GLY A 213 -9.75 -19.04 -6.21
C GLY A 213 -9.83 -17.51 -6.23
N VAL A 214 -8.72 -16.79 -6.13
CA VAL A 214 -8.67 -15.33 -6.27
C VAL A 214 -8.56 -14.98 -7.75
N ILE A 215 -9.58 -14.35 -8.30
CA ILE A 215 -9.66 -14.03 -9.74
C ILE A 215 -9.34 -12.56 -10.03
N ASN A 216 -9.55 -11.67 -9.08
CA ASN A 216 -9.22 -10.25 -9.24
C ASN A 216 -8.79 -9.63 -7.90
N LEU A 217 -7.91 -8.65 -7.98
CA LEU A 217 -7.48 -7.79 -6.90
C LEU A 217 -7.50 -6.37 -7.43
N LYS A 218 -8.15 -5.46 -6.73
CA LYS A 218 -8.14 -4.03 -7.01
C LYS A 218 -7.63 -3.25 -5.81
N ALA A 219 -6.87 -2.19 -6.08
CA ALA A 219 -6.27 -1.36 -5.05
C ALA A 219 -6.34 0.12 -5.41
N GLN A 220 -6.54 0.97 -4.41
CA GLN A 220 -6.53 2.43 -4.57
C GLN A 220 -5.78 3.09 -3.42
N TYR A 221 -5.17 4.23 -3.72
CA TYR A 221 -4.60 5.12 -2.72
C TYR A 221 -5.66 6.02 -2.14
N GLY A 222 -5.68 6.17 -0.82
CA GLY A 222 -6.40 7.21 -0.14
C GLY A 222 -5.48 8.41 0.10
N VAL A 223 -5.87 9.56 -0.40
CA VAL A 223 -5.02 10.75 -0.43
C VAL A 223 -5.60 11.90 0.39
N ASP A 224 -4.69 12.63 1.02
CA ASP A 224 -4.91 13.90 1.71
C ASP A 224 -4.25 14.97 0.83
N SER A 225 -5.02 15.58 -0.05
CA SER A 225 -4.52 16.50 -1.08
C SER A 225 -4.26 17.90 -0.54
N ASN A 226 -4.93 18.29 0.54
CA ASN A 226 -4.81 19.59 1.18
C ASN A 226 -3.89 19.58 2.42
N ASN A 227 -3.42 18.39 2.82
CA ASN A 227 -2.54 18.15 3.97
C ASN A 227 -3.13 18.62 5.31
N ASP A 228 -4.44 18.44 5.50
CA ASP A 228 -5.14 18.75 6.75
C ASP A 228 -5.22 17.53 7.72
N GLY A 229 -4.71 16.38 7.29
CA GLY A 229 -4.68 15.13 8.05
C GLY A 229 -5.91 14.25 7.85
N TYR A 230 -6.87 14.67 7.03
CA TYR A 230 -8.05 13.88 6.66
C TYR A 230 -7.91 13.31 5.26
N LEU A 231 -8.67 12.27 4.99
CA LEU A 231 -8.70 11.65 3.68
C LEU A 231 -9.69 12.43 2.79
N ASP A 232 -9.20 13.00 1.69
CA ASP A 232 -10.02 13.75 0.74
C ASP A 232 -10.61 12.84 -0.34
N ASP A 233 -9.79 11.95 -0.92
CA ASP A 233 -10.21 11.18 -2.08
C ASP A 233 -9.52 9.79 -2.15
N TRP A 234 -10.07 8.95 -3.05
CA TRP A 234 -9.51 7.66 -3.41
C TRP A 234 -9.12 7.66 -4.88
N VAL A 235 -7.83 7.52 -5.16
CA VAL A 235 -7.27 7.57 -6.50
C VAL A 235 -6.75 6.21 -6.95
N SER A 236 -6.99 5.89 -8.22
CA SER A 236 -6.47 4.69 -8.84
C SER A 236 -5.02 4.88 -9.28
N ALA A 237 -4.23 3.82 -9.24
CA ALA A 237 -2.90 3.81 -9.83
C ALA A 237 -2.91 3.87 -11.37
N GLY A 238 -4.07 3.71 -12.00
CA GLY A 238 -4.28 3.97 -13.44
C GLY A 238 -4.47 5.43 -13.79
N GLU A 239 -4.76 6.29 -12.82
CA GLU A 239 -4.93 7.72 -13.04
C GLU A 239 -3.61 8.44 -13.33
N ALA A 240 -3.69 9.48 -14.16
CA ALA A 240 -2.51 10.24 -14.58
C ALA A 240 -1.76 10.81 -13.36
N GLY A 241 -0.48 10.50 -13.26
CA GLY A 241 0.37 10.95 -12.17
C GLY A 241 0.43 9.99 -10.98
N TRP A 242 -0.48 9.03 -10.84
CA TRP A 242 -0.52 8.07 -9.74
C TRP A 242 0.01 6.67 -10.11
N ASP A 243 0.38 6.48 -11.36
CA ASP A 243 0.99 5.23 -11.82
C ASP A 243 2.38 5.01 -11.19
N ALA A 244 2.75 3.74 -11.07
CA ALA A 244 3.97 3.33 -10.41
C ALA A 244 5.24 3.97 -11.02
N ALA A 245 5.30 4.11 -12.34
CA ALA A 245 6.45 4.71 -13.03
C ALA A 245 6.57 6.20 -12.70
N THR A 246 5.46 6.92 -12.69
CA THR A 246 5.41 8.33 -12.33
C THR A 246 5.79 8.55 -10.85
N LEU A 247 5.24 7.78 -9.92
CA LEU A 247 5.58 7.88 -8.50
C LEU A 247 7.04 7.52 -8.21
N MET A 248 7.65 6.65 -9.01
CA MET A 248 9.07 6.28 -8.92
C MET A 248 10.00 7.25 -9.64
N SER A 249 9.48 8.21 -10.40
CA SER A 249 10.30 9.17 -11.15
C SER A 249 11.07 10.13 -10.24
N ASN A 250 12.12 10.76 -10.79
CA ASN A 250 12.99 11.72 -10.06
C ASN A 250 12.42 13.14 -9.97
N ALA A 251 11.17 13.37 -10.39
CA ALA A 251 10.58 14.70 -10.31
C ALA A 251 10.39 15.14 -8.85
N GLY A 252 10.84 16.35 -8.50
CA GLY A 252 10.90 16.86 -7.12
C GLY A 252 9.54 16.90 -6.40
N THR A 253 8.44 17.09 -7.13
CA THR A 253 7.08 17.11 -6.59
C THR A 253 6.59 15.75 -6.10
N LYS A 254 7.32 14.66 -6.37
CA LYS A 254 6.87 13.30 -6.00
C LYS A 254 6.96 13.02 -4.50
N ILE A 255 7.85 13.68 -3.79
CA ILE A 255 7.93 13.55 -2.32
C ILE A 255 6.63 14.03 -1.68
N GLU A 256 6.11 15.18 -2.10
CA GLU A 256 4.85 15.73 -1.60
C GLU A 256 3.68 14.82 -1.97
N GLN A 257 3.62 14.35 -3.21
CA GLN A 257 2.59 13.43 -3.68
C GLN A 257 2.61 12.08 -2.92
N LEU A 258 3.80 11.51 -2.69
CA LEU A 258 3.94 10.29 -1.88
C LEU A 258 3.56 10.52 -0.42
N SER A 259 3.84 11.70 0.12
CA SER A 259 3.49 12.07 1.49
C SER A 259 1.98 12.30 1.68
N SER A 260 1.25 12.62 0.60
CA SER A 260 -0.21 12.77 0.65
C SER A 260 -0.94 11.43 0.75
N ILE A 261 -0.28 10.30 0.42
CA ILE A 261 -0.88 8.96 0.57
C ILE A 261 -0.98 8.63 2.06
N LYS A 262 -2.19 8.52 2.58
CA LYS A 262 -2.47 8.22 4.00
C LYS A 262 -3.08 6.83 4.21
N ALA A 263 -3.73 6.30 3.19
CA ALA A 263 -4.42 5.01 3.28
C ALA A 263 -4.31 4.22 1.97
N VAL A 264 -4.61 2.94 2.06
CA VAL A 264 -4.80 2.07 0.89
C VAL A 264 -6.06 1.25 1.14
N ARG A 265 -6.93 1.16 0.13
CA ARG A 265 -8.01 0.19 0.14
C ARG A 265 -7.78 -0.89 -0.90
N ILE A 266 -8.16 -2.10 -0.55
CA ILE A 266 -8.09 -3.26 -1.45
C ILE A 266 -9.44 -3.94 -1.53
N ALA A 267 -9.70 -4.56 -2.67
CA ALA A 267 -10.83 -5.45 -2.88
C ALA A 267 -10.35 -6.73 -3.55
N LEU A 268 -10.84 -7.86 -3.07
CA LEU A 268 -10.57 -9.17 -3.63
C LEU A 268 -11.86 -9.75 -4.19
N VAL A 269 -11.77 -10.30 -5.38
CA VAL A 269 -12.85 -11.11 -5.98
C VAL A 269 -12.42 -12.56 -5.96
N THR A 270 -13.20 -13.37 -5.27
CA THR A 270 -12.95 -14.82 -5.17
C THR A 270 -14.07 -15.60 -5.83
N ARG A 271 -13.74 -16.75 -6.36
CA ARG A 271 -14.70 -17.69 -6.91
C ARG A 271 -14.42 -19.12 -6.41
N SER A 272 -15.44 -19.95 -6.47
CA SER A 272 -15.30 -21.39 -6.27
C SER A 272 -14.45 -22.01 -7.39
N GLU A 273 -13.61 -22.97 -7.04
CA GLU A 273 -12.88 -23.80 -8.03
C GLU A 273 -13.80 -24.82 -8.71
N GLN A 274 -14.96 -25.09 -8.11
CA GLN A 274 -15.92 -26.03 -8.66
C GLN A 274 -16.74 -25.35 -9.75
N PHE A 275 -16.72 -25.93 -10.93
CA PHE A 275 -17.48 -25.48 -12.08
C PHE A 275 -18.96 -25.87 -11.92
N ASP A 276 -19.86 -24.90 -11.98
CA ASP A 276 -21.28 -25.17 -12.11
C ASP A 276 -21.70 -25.21 -13.61
N ARG A 277 -22.64 -26.04 -13.95
CA ARG A 277 -23.11 -26.24 -15.36
C ARG A 277 -23.90 -25.04 -15.86
N GLU A 278 -24.51 -24.30 -14.96
CA GLU A 278 -25.29 -23.12 -15.29
C GLU A 278 -24.51 -21.87 -14.83
N VAL A 279 -24.47 -20.88 -15.71
CA VAL A 279 -23.94 -19.54 -15.33
C VAL A 279 -24.88 -18.98 -14.27
N THR A 280 -24.46 -19.08 -13.01
CA THR A 280 -25.28 -18.68 -11.86
C THR A 280 -25.22 -17.17 -11.60
N ASN A 281 -24.22 -16.47 -12.18
CA ASN A 281 -24.04 -15.04 -12.01
C ASN A 281 -23.42 -14.40 -13.25
N ASP A 282 -24.18 -13.52 -13.87
CA ASP A 282 -23.74 -12.58 -14.90
C ASP A 282 -23.72 -11.16 -14.30
N PHE A 283 -23.14 -11.03 -13.11
CA PHE A 283 -23.08 -9.74 -12.43
C PHE A 283 -21.74 -9.05 -12.72
N SER A 284 -21.80 -7.91 -13.34
CA SER A 284 -20.70 -6.96 -13.27
C SER A 284 -20.67 -6.35 -11.86
N HIS A 285 -19.60 -6.58 -11.12
CA HIS A 285 -19.44 -6.03 -9.78
C HIS A 285 -18.69 -4.70 -9.85
N VAL A 286 -19.31 -3.64 -9.35
CA VAL A 286 -18.59 -2.39 -9.04
C VAL A 286 -17.73 -2.65 -7.82
N ILE A 287 -16.42 -2.72 -8.01
CA ILE A 287 -15.49 -3.04 -6.92
C ILE A 287 -15.30 -1.84 -5.98
N PHE A 288 -15.18 -0.65 -6.55
CA PHE A 288 -15.16 0.60 -5.79
C PHE A 288 -16.21 1.55 -6.37
N ASN A 289 -16.99 2.21 -5.49
CA ASN A 289 -17.87 3.28 -5.94
C ASN A 289 -16.99 4.45 -6.39
N CYS A 290 -17.09 4.79 -7.64
CA CYS A 290 -16.50 6.00 -8.16
C CYS A 290 -17.43 7.18 -7.94
N PRO A 291 -16.94 8.39 -7.61
CA PRO A 291 -17.73 9.60 -7.69
C PRO A 291 -18.28 9.73 -9.12
N ALA A 292 -19.55 10.06 -9.25
CA ALA A 292 -20.26 10.05 -10.55
C ALA A 292 -19.76 11.07 -11.57
N ASP A 293 -18.80 11.93 -11.22
CA ASP A 293 -18.54 13.17 -11.94
C ASP A 293 -17.24 13.20 -12.79
N ASP A 294 -16.34 12.23 -12.70
CA ASP A 294 -15.06 12.33 -13.39
C ASP A 294 -14.92 11.49 -14.67
N GLY A 295 -15.90 10.64 -14.99
CA GLY A 295 -15.92 9.87 -16.23
C GLY A 295 -14.78 8.84 -16.41
N THR A 296 -13.91 8.69 -15.39
CA THR A 296 -12.75 7.79 -15.43
C THR A 296 -13.05 6.40 -14.87
N CYS A 297 -14.16 6.27 -14.15
CA CYS A 297 -14.62 4.98 -13.68
C CYS A 297 -15.55 4.34 -14.71
N GLU A 298 -15.10 3.27 -15.35
CA GLU A 298 -16.00 2.43 -16.13
C GLU A 298 -17.08 1.88 -15.18
N THR A 299 -18.26 2.50 -15.19
CA THR A 299 -19.44 1.92 -14.54
C THR A 299 -19.81 0.66 -15.32
N PRO A 300 -19.67 -0.53 -14.74
CA PRO A 300 -20.26 -1.70 -15.33
C PRO A 300 -21.76 -1.44 -15.51
N ALA A 301 -22.32 -1.77 -16.65
CA ALA A 301 -23.74 -1.56 -16.94
C ALA A 301 -24.58 -2.12 -15.77
N ALA A 302 -25.42 -1.28 -15.20
CA ALA A 302 -26.30 -1.68 -14.10
C ALA A 302 -27.06 -2.95 -14.49
N PRO A 303 -27.13 -3.97 -13.62
CA PRO A 303 -27.91 -5.16 -13.91
C PRO A 303 -29.32 -4.72 -14.24
N ARG A 304 -29.83 -5.13 -15.40
CA ARG A 304 -31.25 -4.89 -15.74
C ARG A 304 -32.07 -5.48 -14.60
N ALA A 305 -32.73 -4.61 -13.86
CA ALA A 305 -33.68 -5.03 -12.84
C ALA A 305 -34.66 -6.02 -13.50
N ALA A 306 -34.69 -7.25 -12.99
CA ALA A 306 -35.69 -8.21 -13.40
C ALA A 306 -37.05 -7.55 -13.15
N THR A 307 -37.82 -7.38 -14.21
CA THR A 307 -39.17 -6.80 -14.12
C THR A 307 -39.99 -7.70 -13.21
N PRO A 308 -40.44 -7.22 -12.04
CA PRO A 308 -41.31 -8.05 -11.21
C PRO A 308 -42.60 -8.33 -11.97
N PRO A 309 -43.23 -9.50 -11.79
CA PRO A 309 -44.50 -9.83 -12.43
C PRO A 309 -45.53 -8.78 -12.04
N ARG A 310 -46.23 -8.22 -13.03
CA ARG A 310 -47.30 -7.27 -12.86
C ARG A 310 -48.42 -7.89 -12.00
N HIS A 311 -48.44 -7.57 -10.73
CA HIS A 311 -49.66 -7.66 -9.95
C HIS A 311 -50.40 -6.33 -10.09
N SER A 312 -51.59 -6.40 -10.68
CA SER A 312 -52.53 -5.30 -10.76
C SER A 312 -52.93 -4.86 -9.32
N ALA A 313 -52.43 -3.71 -8.90
CA ALA A 313 -52.88 -3.07 -7.68
C ALA A 313 -53.73 -1.84 -8.04
N THR A 314 -54.95 -1.87 -7.60
CA THR A 314 -55.97 -0.84 -7.64
C THR A 314 -55.47 0.41 -6.95
N THR A 315 -55.54 1.53 -7.65
CA THR A 315 -55.17 2.87 -7.18
C THR A 315 -56.15 3.35 -6.09
N ALA A 316 -55.65 3.57 -4.87
CA ALA A 316 -56.27 4.43 -3.87
C ALA A 316 -55.46 5.73 -3.79
N ALA A 317 -56.14 6.85 -4.10
CA ALA A 317 -55.54 8.18 -4.07
C ALA A 317 -55.30 8.62 -2.61
N ALA A 318 -54.08 9.07 -2.31
CA ALA A 318 -53.73 9.70 -1.03
C ALA A 318 -53.92 11.23 -1.11
N PRO A 319 -54.38 11.89 -0.04
CA PRO A 319 -54.62 13.34 -0.02
C PRO A 319 -53.32 14.15 0.08
N ALA A 320 -53.35 15.35 -0.51
CA ALA A 320 -52.25 16.30 -0.59
C ALA A 320 -51.78 16.82 0.79
N PRO A 321 -50.49 17.07 1.00
CA PRO A 321 -49.98 17.64 2.24
C PRO A 321 -50.25 19.16 2.31
N SER A 322 -50.76 19.62 3.44
CA SER A 322 -51.00 21.02 3.80
C SER A 322 -49.68 21.80 3.95
N SER A 323 -49.68 23.00 3.38
CA SER A 323 -48.58 23.97 3.45
C SER A 323 -48.35 24.49 4.87
N ARG A 324 -47.16 24.36 5.39
CA ARG A 324 -46.68 24.98 6.62
C ARG A 324 -46.03 26.33 6.32
N PRO A 325 -46.32 27.40 7.10
CA PRO A 325 -45.68 28.71 6.89
C PRO A 325 -44.22 28.73 7.38
N PRO A 326 -43.40 29.65 6.83
CA PRO A 326 -41.96 29.70 7.15
C PRO A 326 -41.69 30.28 8.56
N PRO A 327 -40.55 29.94 9.19
CA PRO A 327 -40.18 30.43 10.50
C PRO A 327 -39.74 31.90 10.45
N ARG A 328 -40.18 32.65 11.49
CA ARG A 328 -39.87 34.08 11.70
C ARG A 328 -38.40 34.25 12.11
N THR A 329 -37.70 35.18 11.48
CA THR A 329 -36.37 35.68 11.84
C THR A 329 -36.36 36.37 13.21
N PRO A 330 -35.34 36.18 14.05
CA PRO A 330 -35.21 36.91 15.31
C PRO A 330 -34.66 38.33 15.07
N THR A 331 -35.38 39.31 15.58
CA THR A 331 -34.95 40.71 15.65
C THR A 331 -33.84 40.90 16.69
N THR A 332 -32.74 41.45 16.27
CA THR A 332 -31.61 41.89 17.12
C THR A 332 -31.99 43.09 17.96
N ARG A 333 -31.88 42.99 19.30
CA ARG A 333 -31.98 44.07 20.26
C ARG A 333 -30.65 44.83 20.37
N PRO A 334 -30.65 46.18 20.40
CA PRO A 334 -29.40 46.94 20.58
C PRO A 334 -28.91 46.91 22.03
N ARG A 335 -27.59 46.72 22.15
CA ARG A 335 -26.87 46.75 23.44
C ARG A 335 -26.75 48.18 23.98
N ARG A 336 -27.34 48.45 25.17
CA ARG A 336 -27.10 49.67 25.94
C ARG A 336 -25.67 49.71 26.46
N ARG A 337 -24.97 50.80 26.19
CA ARG A 337 -23.75 51.22 26.89
C ARG A 337 -24.17 51.77 28.25
N ASN A 338 -23.52 51.37 29.33
CA ASN A 338 -23.44 52.10 30.58
C ASN A 338 -22.03 52.52 30.82
N HIS A 339 -21.91 53.70 31.34
CA HIS A 339 -20.71 54.47 31.76
C HIS A 339 -19.78 53.72 32.70
#